data_b4f4658dc6595aa25beb91fdc06dc3f7
#
_entry.id   b4f4658dc6595aa25beb91fdc06dc3f7
#
_cell.length_a   1.000
_cell.length_b   1.000
_cell.length_c   1.000
_cell.angle_alpha   90.00
_cell.angle_beta   90.00
_cell.angle_gamma   90.00
#
_symmetry.space_group_name_H-M   'P 1'
#
loop_
_entity.id
_entity.type
_entity.pdbx_description
1 polymer ?
#
loop_
_entity_poly.entity_id
_entity_poly.type
_entity_poly.pdbx_seq_one_letter_code
_entity_poly.pdbx_strand_id
1 'polypeptide(L)'
;MPATVLAVTEIRSEALRATLDSALRSGDARDLSAFLARSSHLPGPRPNLELAAAAGAALAAAGRPAAGIVREFASLDADDGTPYVFLPMVAAYALAAAIGPDARAAARILEELGELGEDERSVVRRAVEDALATAAPHYPGGVDGFVSALVPWCSSFERGSVALGAIGDRRVLDAAHDEAALVAAIDAATATLEDAPRAKERDPGRRRLLDALPRTVTAAATASRQVAEWLAERAATSRHADVRRALEEIVTRLRTKGERKTERTAAATALDASKKPPRDPTLLREGMR
;
A
#
# COMPACT_ATOMS: atom_id res chain seq x y z
N MET A 1 -18.03 10.21 -25.39
CA MET A 1 -18.22 8.84 -24.89
C MET A 1 -19.32 8.17 -25.72
N PRO A 2 -19.14 6.99 -26.31
CA PRO A 2 -20.16 6.34 -27.06
C PRO A 2 -21.33 5.89 -26.17
N ALA A 3 -22.56 6.12 -26.62
CA ALA A 3 -23.81 5.83 -25.90
C ALA A 3 -23.90 4.39 -25.34
N THR A 4 -23.26 3.44 -25.99
CA THR A 4 -23.21 2.03 -25.59
C THR A 4 -22.45 1.82 -24.26
N VAL A 5 -21.39 2.58 -23.98
CA VAL A 5 -20.59 2.47 -22.74
C VAL A 5 -21.39 3.01 -21.57
N LEU A 6 -22.09 4.13 -21.74
CA LEU A 6 -22.95 4.71 -20.70
C LEU A 6 -24.10 3.75 -20.33
N ALA A 7 -24.77 3.15 -21.31
CA ALA A 7 -25.85 2.20 -21.07
C ALA A 7 -25.38 0.95 -20.31
N VAL A 8 -24.20 0.40 -20.62
CA VAL A 8 -23.63 -0.76 -19.92
C VAL A 8 -23.26 -0.42 -18.48
N THR A 9 -22.76 0.78 -18.23
CA THR A 9 -22.41 1.26 -16.88
C THR A 9 -23.67 1.46 -16.02
N GLU A 10 -24.73 2.04 -16.60
CA GLU A 10 -26.03 2.21 -15.93
C GLU A 10 -26.67 0.86 -15.58
N ILE A 11 -26.74 -0.10 -16.50
CA ILE A 11 -27.30 -1.43 -16.26
C ILE A 11 -26.51 -2.15 -15.15
N ARG A 12 -25.18 -2.05 -15.14
CA ARG A 12 -24.36 -2.65 -14.07
C ARG A 12 -24.61 -2.00 -12.70
N SER A 13 -24.79 -0.70 -12.65
CA SER A 13 -25.08 0.02 -11.41
C SER A 13 -26.47 -0.33 -10.86
N GLU A 14 -27.46 -0.54 -11.71
CA GLU A 14 -28.80 -0.97 -11.33
C GLU A 14 -28.81 -2.42 -10.81
N ALA A 15 -28.11 -3.34 -11.48
CA ALA A 15 -27.96 -4.72 -11.03
C ALA A 15 -27.24 -4.81 -9.68
N LEU A 16 -26.19 -4.01 -9.47
CA LEU A 16 -25.52 -3.91 -8.16
C LEU A 16 -26.48 -3.45 -7.06
N ARG A 17 -27.26 -2.38 -7.32
CA ARG A 17 -28.24 -1.89 -6.35
C ARG A 17 -29.29 -2.93 -6.01
N ALA A 18 -29.87 -3.58 -7.01
CA ALA A 18 -30.90 -4.61 -6.81
C ALA A 18 -30.39 -5.79 -5.99
N THR A 19 -29.19 -6.29 -6.26
CA THR A 19 -28.58 -7.39 -5.49
C THR A 19 -28.21 -6.97 -4.07
N LEU A 20 -27.70 -5.75 -3.90
CA LEU A 20 -27.40 -5.18 -2.58
C LEU A 20 -28.66 -5.02 -1.74
N ASP A 21 -29.72 -4.40 -2.30
CA ASP A 21 -31.00 -4.20 -1.59
C ASP A 21 -31.62 -5.55 -1.20
N SER A 22 -31.48 -6.57 -2.04
CA SER A 22 -31.92 -7.93 -1.72
C SER A 22 -31.12 -8.51 -0.54
N ALA A 23 -29.79 -8.42 -0.60
CA ALA A 23 -28.91 -8.91 0.46
C ALA A 23 -29.16 -8.21 1.80
N LEU A 24 -29.35 -6.89 1.79
CA LEU A 24 -29.65 -6.11 3.00
C LEU A 24 -31.01 -6.46 3.65
N ARG A 25 -32.01 -6.79 2.82
CA ARG A 25 -33.34 -7.18 3.32
C ARG A 25 -33.40 -8.61 3.85
N SER A 26 -32.70 -9.53 3.17
CA SER A 26 -32.72 -10.96 3.52
C SER A 26 -31.68 -11.35 4.55
N GLY A 27 -30.61 -10.56 4.69
CA GLY A 27 -29.39 -10.94 5.42
C GLY A 27 -28.54 -12.00 4.69
N ASP A 28 -28.87 -12.32 3.42
CA ASP A 28 -28.19 -13.33 2.61
C ASP A 28 -27.44 -12.67 1.46
N ALA A 29 -26.10 -12.75 1.49
CA ALA A 29 -25.24 -12.11 0.52
C ALA A 29 -24.90 -12.99 -0.71
N ARG A 30 -25.47 -14.18 -0.86
CA ARG A 30 -25.11 -15.14 -1.93
C ARG A 30 -25.26 -14.57 -3.34
N ASP A 31 -26.40 -13.93 -3.63
CA ASP A 31 -26.67 -13.34 -4.95
C ASP A 31 -25.75 -12.15 -5.23
N LEU A 32 -25.49 -11.30 -4.21
CA LEU A 32 -24.55 -10.21 -4.29
C LEU A 32 -23.12 -10.73 -4.52
N SER A 33 -22.70 -11.74 -3.78
CA SER A 33 -21.38 -12.40 -3.94
C SER A 33 -21.20 -12.96 -5.34
N ALA A 34 -22.20 -13.68 -5.85
CA ALA A 34 -22.18 -14.25 -7.19
C ALA A 34 -22.15 -13.16 -8.28
N PHE A 35 -22.87 -12.06 -8.11
CA PHE A 35 -22.83 -10.91 -9.01
C PHE A 35 -21.46 -10.26 -9.03
N LEU A 36 -20.88 -9.97 -7.84
CA LEU A 36 -19.57 -9.35 -7.70
C LEU A 36 -18.47 -10.22 -8.29
N ALA A 37 -18.47 -11.53 -7.98
CA ALA A 37 -17.51 -12.48 -8.52
C ALA A 37 -17.55 -12.54 -10.04
N ARG A 38 -18.73 -12.65 -10.67
CA ARG A 38 -18.87 -12.66 -12.12
C ARG A 38 -18.42 -11.36 -12.81
N SER A 39 -18.52 -10.22 -12.11
CA SER A 39 -18.19 -8.89 -12.64
C SER A 39 -16.79 -8.41 -12.24
N SER A 40 -16.03 -9.22 -11.50
CA SER A 40 -14.72 -8.90 -10.94
C SER A 40 -13.60 -8.76 -11.96
N HIS A 41 -13.72 -9.33 -13.14
CA HIS A 41 -12.67 -9.56 -14.12
C HIS A 41 -11.55 -10.52 -13.63
N LEU A 42 -11.75 -11.21 -12.52
CA LEU A 42 -10.85 -12.24 -12.02
C LEU A 42 -11.27 -13.64 -12.56
N PRO A 43 -10.30 -14.52 -12.77
CA PRO A 43 -8.87 -14.43 -12.47
C PRO A 43 -7.99 -13.67 -13.49
N GLY A 44 -8.51 -12.65 -14.14
CA GLY A 44 -7.75 -11.82 -15.07
C GLY A 44 -6.69 -10.93 -14.37
N PRO A 45 -5.75 -10.36 -15.15
CA PRO A 45 -4.62 -9.61 -14.60
C PRO A 45 -5.00 -8.24 -13.99
N ARG A 46 -6.22 -7.78 -14.25
CA ARG A 46 -6.73 -6.48 -13.79
C ARG A 46 -8.11 -6.64 -13.18
N PRO A 47 -8.20 -6.71 -11.85
CA PRO A 47 -9.49 -6.72 -11.17
C PRO A 47 -10.26 -5.42 -11.43
N ASN A 48 -11.57 -5.50 -11.37
CA ASN A 48 -12.48 -4.35 -11.55
C ASN A 48 -12.54 -3.50 -10.26
N LEU A 49 -11.49 -2.70 -10.00
CA LEU A 49 -11.41 -1.87 -8.80
C LEU A 49 -12.51 -0.82 -8.71
N GLU A 50 -13.02 -0.33 -9.85
CA GLU A 50 -14.16 0.62 -9.86
C GLU A 50 -15.42 -0.04 -9.29
N LEU A 51 -15.70 -1.29 -9.66
CA LEU A 51 -16.81 -2.04 -9.09
C LEU A 51 -16.59 -2.33 -7.60
N ALA A 52 -15.35 -2.67 -7.18
CA ALA A 52 -15.04 -2.91 -5.80
C ALA A 52 -15.28 -1.64 -4.95
N ALA A 53 -14.82 -0.50 -5.43
CA ALA A 53 -15.03 0.79 -4.77
C ALA A 53 -16.52 1.18 -4.71
N ALA A 54 -17.25 1.02 -5.82
CA ALA A 54 -18.68 1.33 -5.87
C ALA A 54 -19.50 0.43 -4.92
N ALA A 55 -19.23 -0.87 -4.92
CA ALA A 55 -19.89 -1.82 -4.02
C ALA A 55 -19.52 -1.56 -2.56
N GLY A 56 -18.24 -1.29 -2.28
CA GLY A 56 -17.75 -0.93 -0.95
C GLY A 56 -18.41 0.35 -0.43
N ALA A 57 -18.48 1.41 -1.22
CA ALA A 57 -19.15 2.65 -0.86
C ALA A 57 -20.65 2.43 -0.57
N ALA A 58 -21.32 1.61 -1.37
CA ALA A 58 -22.74 1.28 -1.16
C ALA A 58 -22.97 0.48 0.12
N LEU A 59 -22.09 -0.48 0.46
CA LEU A 59 -22.12 -1.22 1.71
C LEU A 59 -21.87 -0.30 2.91
N ALA A 60 -20.88 0.59 2.82
CA ALA A 60 -20.58 1.58 3.87
C ALA A 60 -21.78 2.52 4.10
N ALA A 61 -22.42 3.01 3.04
CA ALA A 61 -23.60 3.87 3.11
C ALA A 61 -24.82 3.17 3.78
N ALA A 62 -24.95 1.85 3.59
CA ALA A 62 -25.97 1.05 4.26
C ALA A 62 -25.72 0.90 5.79
N GLY A 63 -24.49 1.10 6.25
CA GLY A 63 -24.14 1.12 7.67
C GLY A 63 -24.36 -0.21 8.39
N ARG A 64 -24.99 -0.18 9.57
CA ARG A 64 -25.20 -1.38 10.41
C ARG A 64 -25.80 -2.58 9.69
N PRO A 65 -26.85 -2.44 8.83
CA PRO A 65 -27.39 -3.56 8.07
C PRO A 65 -26.35 -4.32 7.22
N ALA A 66 -25.35 -3.62 6.67
CA ALA A 66 -24.30 -4.22 5.85
C ALA A 66 -23.12 -4.78 6.64
N ALA A 67 -23.00 -4.48 7.94
CA ALA A 67 -21.81 -4.86 8.73
C ALA A 67 -21.55 -6.38 8.75
N GLY A 68 -22.60 -7.19 8.75
CA GLY A 68 -22.50 -8.66 8.65
C GLY A 68 -21.88 -9.09 7.30
N ILE A 69 -22.37 -8.50 6.22
CA ILE A 69 -21.89 -8.78 4.85
C ILE A 69 -20.42 -8.37 4.69
N VAL A 70 -20.06 -7.17 5.17
CA VAL A 70 -18.65 -6.69 5.10
C VAL A 70 -17.73 -7.63 5.85
N ARG A 71 -18.11 -8.10 7.03
CA ARG A 71 -17.33 -9.04 7.82
C ARG A 71 -17.22 -10.41 7.13
N GLU A 72 -18.30 -10.92 6.56
CA GLU A 72 -18.30 -12.16 5.78
C GLU A 72 -17.34 -12.05 4.60
N PHE A 73 -17.39 -10.95 3.87
CA PHE A 73 -16.48 -10.70 2.73
C PHE A 73 -15.04 -10.58 3.17
N ALA A 74 -14.76 -9.86 4.26
CA ALA A 74 -13.40 -9.68 4.78
C ALA A 74 -12.76 -11.00 5.22
N SER A 75 -13.56 -11.90 5.82
CA SER A 75 -13.07 -13.20 6.33
C SER A 75 -13.09 -14.33 5.31
N LEU A 76 -13.47 -14.05 4.05
CA LEU A 76 -13.59 -15.09 3.04
C LEU A 76 -12.22 -15.65 2.64
N ASP A 77 -12.01 -16.91 2.91
CA ASP A 77 -10.85 -17.68 2.46
C ASP A 77 -11.16 -18.28 1.07
N ALA A 78 -10.76 -17.55 0.02
CA ALA A 78 -10.94 -17.97 -1.36
C ALA A 78 -9.57 -18.02 -2.05
N ASP A 79 -9.33 -19.06 -2.83
CA ASP A 79 -8.10 -19.21 -3.60
C ASP A 79 -7.89 -18.06 -4.59
N ASP A 80 -6.64 -17.63 -4.77
CA ASP A 80 -6.22 -16.57 -5.72
C ASP A 80 -6.72 -16.81 -7.17
N GLY A 81 -6.90 -18.08 -7.55
CA GLY A 81 -7.40 -18.49 -8.87
C GLY A 81 -8.91 -18.35 -9.04
N THR A 82 -9.66 -17.93 -8.02
CA THR A 82 -11.12 -17.83 -8.09
C THR A 82 -11.60 -16.39 -8.14
N PRO A 83 -12.74 -16.10 -8.81
CA PRO A 83 -13.33 -14.76 -8.79
C PRO A 83 -13.77 -14.29 -7.41
N TYR A 84 -13.92 -15.20 -6.44
CA TYR A 84 -14.38 -14.88 -5.10
C TYR A 84 -13.34 -14.13 -4.26
N VAL A 85 -12.05 -14.15 -4.63
CA VAL A 85 -11.02 -13.29 -4.04
C VAL A 85 -11.36 -11.79 -4.17
N PHE A 86 -12.30 -11.46 -5.02
CA PHE A 86 -12.82 -10.10 -5.18
C PHE A 86 -13.62 -9.60 -3.95
N LEU A 87 -14.21 -10.50 -3.17
CA LEU A 87 -15.05 -10.11 -2.02
C LEU A 87 -14.25 -9.46 -0.90
N PRO A 88 -13.09 -10.00 -0.44
CA PRO A 88 -12.21 -9.27 0.48
C PRO A 88 -11.76 -7.90 -0.04
N MET A 89 -11.58 -7.76 -1.36
CA MET A 89 -11.27 -6.46 -1.94
C MET A 89 -12.44 -5.48 -1.76
N VAL A 90 -13.67 -5.91 -2.01
CA VAL A 90 -14.89 -5.08 -1.76
C VAL A 90 -15.00 -4.71 -0.28
N ALA A 91 -14.69 -5.64 0.64
CA ALA A 91 -14.68 -5.36 2.07
C ALA A 91 -13.66 -4.28 2.44
N ALA A 92 -12.45 -4.30 1.86
CA ALA A 92 -11.44 -3.27 2.07
C ALA A 92 -11.97 -1.87 1.68
N TYR A 93 -12.63 -1.75 0.52
CA TYR A 93 -13.25 -0.49 0.12
C TYR A 93 -14.45 -0.09 1.00
N ALA A 94 -15.23 -1.06 1.49
CA ALA A 94 -16.34 -0.77 2.40
C ALA A 94 -15.84 -0.23 3.74
N LEU A 95 -14.81 -0.85 4.31
CA LEU A 95 -14.16 -0.37 5.52
C LEU A 95 -13.56 1.03 5.31
N ALA A 96 -12.81 1.23 4.24
CA ALA A 96 -12.21 2.52 3.93
C ALA A 96 -13.25 3.64 3.74
N ALA A 97 -14.36 3.35 3.04
CA ALA A 97 -15.46 4.30 2.86
C ALA A 97 -16.22 4.61 4.14
N ALA A 98 -16.13 3.77 5.17
CA ALA A 98 -16.72 4.02 6.48
C ALA A 98 -15.84 4.89 7.40
N ILE A 99 -14.60 5.22 6.98
CA ILE A 99 -13.74 6.16 7.70
C ILE A 99 -14.39 7.55 7.67
N GLY A 100 -14.55 8.15 8.84
CA GLY A 100 -15.14 9.47 9.03
C GLY A 100 -14.43 10.24 10.15
N PRO A 101 -15.00 11.36 10.61
CA PRO A 101 -14.34 12.30 11.53
C PRO A 101 -14.15 11.77 12.96
N ASP A 102 -14.83 10.66 13.34
CA ASP A 102 -14.65 10.05 14.66
C ASP A 102 -13.31 9.29 14.72
N ALA A 103 -12.37 9.83 15.49
CA ALA A 103 -11.02 9.27 15.59
C ALA A 103 -10.98 7.84 16.15
N ARG A 104 -11.87 7.51 17.10
CA ARG A 104 -11.93 6.16 17.68
C ARG A 104 -12.50 5.15 16.69
N ALA A 105 -13.53 5.53 15.95
CA ALA A 105 -14.09 4.69 14.89
C ALA A 105 -13.09 4.51 13.75
N ALA A 106 -12.43 5.58 13.30
CA ALA A 106 -11.41 5.54 12.26
C ALA A 106 -10.23 4.64 12.65
N ALA A 107 -9.73 4.72 13.89
CA ALA A 107 -8.66 3.86 14.38
C ALA A 107 -9.03 2.38 14.37
N ARG A 108 -10.27 2.02 14.75
CA ARG A 108 -10.76 0.63 14.66
C ARG A 108 -10.82 0.14 13.22
N ILE A 109 -11.33 0.97 12.31
CA ILE A 109 -11.42 0.61 10.90
C ILE A 109 -10.02 0.43 10.31
N LEU A 110 -9.05 1.28 10.69
CA LEU A 110 -7.66 1.08 10.29
C LEU A 110 -7.13 -0.27 10.76
N GLU A 111 -7.42 -0.69 12.00
CA GLU A 111 -6.97 -2.01 12.48
C GLU A 111 -7.57 -3.15 11.64
N GLU A 112 -8.88 -3.10 11.33
CA GLU A 112 -9.53 -4.08 10.44
C GLU A 112 -8.92 -4.09 9.02
N LEU A 113 -8.56 -2.91 8.48
CA LEU A 113 -7.83 -2.79 7.21
C LEU A 113 -6.40 -3.32 7.32
N GLY A 114 -5.76 -3.17 8.49
CA GLY A 114 -4.45 -3.74 8.78
C GLY A 114 -4.45 -5.26 8.70
N GLU A 115 -5.46 -5.91 9.27
CA GLU A 115 -5.65 -7.36 9.19
C GLU A 115 -5.81 -7.82 7.72
N LEU A 116 -6.61 -7.13 6.92
CA LEU A 116 -6.72 -7.38 5.47
C LEU A 116 -5.41 -7.08 4.72
N GLY A 117 -4.62 -6.13 5.20
CA GLY A 117 -3.30 -5.79 4.65
C GLY A 117 -2.25 -6.89 4.85
N GLU A 118 -2.44 -7.78 5.82
CA GLU A 118 -1.60 -8.96 6.06
C GLU A 118 -1.96 -10.17 5.16
N ASP A 119 -3.03 -10.07 4.37
CA ASP A 119 -3.50 -11.14 3.48
C ASP A 119 -2.39 -11.64 2.55
N GLU A 120 -2.29 -12.97 2.37
CA GLU A 120 -1.27 -13.56 1.50
C GLU A 120 -1.53 -13.25 0.01
N ARG A 121 -2.76 -12.98 -0.36
CA ARG A 121 -3.20 -12.70 -1.73
C ARG A 121 -2.83 -11.26 -2.14
N SER A 122 -1.99 -11.13 -3.14
CA SER A 122 -1.46 -9.83 -3.58
C SER A 122 -2.55 -8.85 -4.08
N VAL A 123 -3.61 -9.38 -4.67
CA VAL A 123 -4.73 -8.57 -5.17
C VAL A 123 -5.53 -7.93 -4.04
N VAL A 124 -5.67 -8.63 -2.90
CA VAL A 124 -6.33 -8.10 -1.70
C VAL A 124 -5.50 -6.97 -1.09
N ARG A 125 -4.20 -7.20 -0.85
CA ARG A 125 -3.30 -6.15 -0.32
C ARG A 125 -3.31 -4.90 -1.20
N ARG A 126 -3.26 -5.07 -2.53
CA ARG A 126 -3.32 -3.94 -3.46
C ARG A 126 -4.64 -3.17 -3.38
N ALA A 127 -5.76 -3.88 -3.16
CA ALA A 127 -7.05 -3.23 -2.92
C ALA A 127 -7.04 -2.45 -1.61
N VAL A 128 -6.40 -2.98 -0.54
CA VAL A 128 -6.23 -2.27 0.73
C VAL A 128 -5.36 -1.01 0.54
N GLU A 129 -4.23 -1.09 -0.18
CA GLU A 129 -3.40 0.08 -0.51
C GLU A 129 -4.22 1.20 -1.18
N ASP A 130 -4.99 0.85 -2.23
CA ASP A 130 -5.80 1.81 -2.97
C ASP A 130 -6.99 2.35 -2.15
N ALA A 131 -7.66 1.48 -1.37
CA ALA A 131 -8.76 1.85 -0.49
C ALA A 131 -8.29 2.83 0.61
N LEU A 132 -7.14 2.57 1.24
CA LEU A 132 -6.49 3.45 2.22
C LEU A 132 -6.16 4.83 1.62
N ALA A 133 -5.55 4.85 0.42
CA ALA A 133 -5.24 6.11 -0.25
C ALA A 133 -6.50 6.91 -0.60
N THR A 134 -7.60 6.21 -0.94
CA THR A 134 -8.91 6.85 -1.20
C THR A 134 -9.51 7.43 0.07
N ALA A 135 -9.34 6.77 1.22
CA ALA A 135 -9.89 7.20 2.51
C ALA A 135 -9.09 8.32 3.19
N ALA A 136 -7.82 8.51 2.82
CA ALA A 136 -6.91 9.45 3.47
C ALA A 136 -7.48 10.88 3.67
N PRO A 137 -8.17 11.52 2.71
CA PRO A 137 -8.75 12.84 2.90
C PRO A 137 -9.90 12.89 3.94
N HIS A 138 -10.52 11.74 4.23
CA HIS A 138 -11.65 11.63 5.15
C HIS A 138 -11.23 11.23 6.57
N TYR A 139 -9.96 10.92 6.78
CA TYR A 139 -9.42 10.55 8.07
C TYR A 139 -9.41 11.73 9.04
N PRO A 140 -9.58 11.52 10.36
CA PRO A 140 -9.42 12.58 11.36
C PRO A 140 -8.05 13.26 11.25
N GLY A 141 -8.02 14.58 11.06
CA GLY A 141 -6.80 15.34 10.76
C GLY A 141 -6.39 15.32 9.28
N GLY A 142 -7.26 14.80 8.39
CA GLY A 142 -7.00 14.77 6.95
C GLY A 142 -5.86 13.82 6.58
N VAL A 143 -5.20 14.13 5.48
CA VAL A 143 -4.10 13.31 4.94
C VAL A 143 -2.90 13.25 5.91
N ASP A 144 -2.58 14.35 6.61
CA ASP A 144 -1.47 14.37 7.57
C ASP A 144 -1.77 13.49 8.79
N GLY A 145 -3.01 13.56 9.33
CA GLY A 145 -3.46 12.65 10.37
C GLY A 145 -3.45 11.19 9.94
N PHE A 146 -3.82 10.92 8.70
CA PHE A 146 -3.78 9.58 8.12
C PHE A 146 -2.34 9.05 8.00
N VAL A 147 -1.40 9.82 7.47
CA VAL A 147 0.02 9.41 7.38
C VAL A 147 0.57 9.12 8.77
N SER A 148 0.31 10.01 9.75
CA SER A 148 0.75 9.82 11.14
C SER A 148 0.18 8.54 11.76
N ALA A 149 -1.08 8.19 11.46
CA ALA A 149 -1.72 6.97 11.95
C ALA A 149 -1.14 5.70 11.34
N LEU A 150 -0.52 5.77 10.16
CA LEU A 150 0.14 4.63 9.51
C LEU A 150 1.59 4.42 9.95
N VAL A 151 2.22 5.37 10.65
CA VAL A 151 3.61 5.22 11.14
C VAL A 151 3.82 3.94 11.97
N PRO A 152 2.93 3.56 12.91
CA PRO A 152 3.08 2.30 13.64
C PRO A 152 3.03 1.05 12.77
N TRP A 153 2.31 1.08 11.64
CA TRP A 153 2.27 -0.04 10.70
C TRP A 153 3.63 -0.32 10.06
N CYS A 154 4.42 0.73 9.87
CA CYS A 154 5.75 0.63 9.29
C CYS A 154 6.76 -0.14 10.18
N SER A 155 6.39 -0.45 11.43
CA SER A 155 7.16 -1.33 12.32
C SER A 155 6.85 -2.83 12.12
N SER A 156 6.05 -3.19 11.14
CA SER A 156 5.75 -4.56 10.68
C SER A 156 6.12 -4.71 9.20
N PHE A 157 6.51 -5.89 8.78
CA PHE A 157 6.83 -6.14 7.38
C PHE A 157 5.58 -6.10 6.50
N GLU A 158 4.53 -6.79 6.91
CA GLU A 158 3.30 -6.95 6.16
C GLU A 158 2.54 -5.62 6.09
N ARG A 159 2.17 -5.09 7.24
CA ARG A 159 1.44 -3.81 7.35
C ARG A 159 2.28 -2.65 6.80
N GLY A 160 3.59 -2.65 7.04
CA GLY A 160 4.51 -1.63 6.55
C GLY A 160 4.56 -1.57 5.03
N SER A 161 4.51 -2.72 4.34
CA SER A 161 4.47 -2.75 2.88
C SER A 161 3.20 -2.08 2.32
N VAL A 162 2.05 -2.33 2.95
CA VAL A 162 0.75 -1.75 2.57
C VAL A 162 0.69 -0.26 2.94
N ALA A 163 1.18 0.10 4.14
CA ALA A 163 1.28 1.50 4.56
C ALA A 163 2.12 2.33 3.58
N LEU A 164 3.33 1.83 3.23
CA LEU A 164 4.17 2.50 2.23
C LEU A 164 3.48 2.56 0.85
N GLY A 165 2.74 1.51 0.45
CA GLY A 165 1.97 1.52 -0.79
C GLY A 165 0.92 2.62 -0.81
N ALA A 166 0.16 2.78 0.26
CA ALA A 166 -0.87 3.81 0.41
C ALA A 166 -0.25 5.23 0.50
N ILE A 167 0.79 5.40 1.33
CA ILE A 167 1.52 6.69 1.48
C ILE A 167 2.15 7.12 0.14
N GLY A 168 2.68 6.17 -0.64
CA GLY A 168 3.31 6.43 -1.93
C GLY A 168 2.32 6.73 -3.06
N ASP A 169 1.02 6.66 -2.81
CA ASP A 169 0.02 7.04 -3.79
C ASP A 169 0.02 8.56 -4.01
N ARG A 170 -0.13 8.97 -5.26
CA ARG A 170 -0.09 10.38 -5.63
C ARG A 170 -1.18 11.20 -4.93
N ARG A 171 -2.38 10.63 -4.73
CA ARG A 171 -3.49 11.30 -4.01
C ARG A 171 -3.11 11.69 -2.59
N VAL A 172 -2.29 10.86 -1.92
CA VAL A 172 -1.78 11.11 -0.57
C VAL A 172 -0.63 12.11 -0.63
N LEU A 173 0.38 11.87 -1.48
CA LEU A 173 1.56 12.73 -1.56
C LEU A 173 1.27 14.15 -2.02
N ASP A 174 0.33 14.36 -2.96
CA ASP A 174 -0.06 15.69 -3.45
C ASP A 174 -0.83 16.50 -2.39
N ALA A 175 -1.40 15.84 -1.36
CA ALA A 175 -2.19 16.46 -0.31
C ALA A 175 -1.52 16.43 1.09
N ALA A 176 -0.40 15.73 1.26
CA ALA A 176 0.34 15.71 2.51
C ALA A 176 1.16 16.99 2.68
N HIS A 177 1.02 17.64 3.84
CA HIS A 177 1.76 18.85 4.20
C HIS A 177 2.73 18.61 5.37
N ASP A 178 2.51 17.59 6.18
CA ASP A 178 3.43 17.17 7.24
C ASP A 178 4.54 16.29 6.67
N GLU A 179 5.60 16.92 6.17
CA GLU A 179 6.77 16.20 5.65
C GLU A 179 7.48 15.38 6.73
N ALA A 180 7.39 15.77 8.00
CA ALA A 180 8.00 15.02 9.11
C ALA A 180 7.28 13.67 9.34
N ALA A 181 5.96 13.61 9.19
CA ALA A 181 5.21 12.37 9.27
C ALA A 181 5.58 11.41 8.11
N LEU A 182 5.79 11.92 6.90
CA LEU A 182 6.28 11.13 5.77
C LEU A 182 7.67 10.54 6.07
N VAL A 183 8.59 11.35 6.59
CA VAL A 183 9.93 10.90 6.99
C VAL A 183 9.84 9.84 8.08
N ALA A 184 9.01 10.05 9.11
CA ALA A 184 8.82 9.11 10.21
C ALA A 184 8.33 7.74 9.73
N ALA A 185 7.37 7.70 8.80
CA ALA A 185 6.87 6.44 8.23
C ALA A 185 7.96 5.69 7.45
N ILE A 186 8.70 6.39 6.59
CA ILE A 186 9.79 5.82 5.79
C ILE A 186 10.94 5.34 6.69
N ASP A 187 11.29 6.12 7.70
CA ASP A 187 12.36 5.78 8.63
C ASP A 187 12.00 4.56 9.48
N ALA A 188 10.77 4.48 9.99
CA ALA A 188 10.28 3.31 10.72
C ALA A 188 10.32 2.04 9.86
N ALA A 189 9.87 2.10 8.61
CA ALA A 189 9.95 0.97 7.68
C ALA A 189 11.40 0.55 7.40
N THR A 190 12.30 1.51 7.26
CA THR A 190 13.72 1.26 7.01
C THR A 190 14.39 0.65 8.24
N ALA A 191 14.12 1.17 9.44
CA ALA A 191 14.60 0.61 10.70
C ALA A 191 14.12 -0.84 10.89
N THR A 192 12.85 -1.12 10.60
CA THR A 192 12.29 -2.48 10.65
C THR A 192 13.06 -3.47 9.75
N LEU A 193 13.52 -3.02 8.58
CA LEU A 193 14.35 -3.84 7.69
C LEU A 193 15.77 -4.03 8.21
N GLU A 194 16.37 -3.01 8.82
CA GLU A 194 17.74 -3.04 9.33
C GLU A 194 17.88 -3.83 10.63
N ASP A 195 16.89 -3.73 11.51
CA ASP A 195 16.86 -4.41 12.80
C ASP A 195 16.34 -5.85 12.70
N ALA A 196 15.94 -6.29 11.51
CA ALA A 196 15.40 -7.63 11.29
C ALA A 196 16.45 -8.72 11.61
N PRO A 197 16.11 -9.68 12.47
CA PRO A 197 17.04 -10.78 12.76
C PRO A 197 17.23 -11.66 11.49
N ARG A 198 18.41 -12.30 11.39
CA ARG A 198 18.75 -13.19 10.26
C ARG A 198 17.70 -14.26 9.98
N ALA A 199 17.01 -14.76 10.99
CA ALA A 199 15.94 -15.74 10.83
C ALA A 199 14.78 -15.20 9.94
N LYS A 200 14.63 -13.89 9.82
CA LYS A 200 13.63 -13.22 9.02
C LYS A 200 14.10 -12.82 7.61
N GLU A 201 15.32 -13.16 7.21
CA GLU A 201 15.84 -12.80 5.87
C GLU A 201 14.98 -13.37 4.72
N ARG A 202 14.35 -14.54 4.93
CA ARG A 202 13.49 -15.22 3.95
C ARG A 202 12.01 -14.95 4.13
N ASP A 203 11.65 -14.10 5.07
CA ASP A 203 10.25 -13.76 5.35
C ASP A 203 9.62 -13.07 4.12
N PRO A 204 8.49 -13.58 3.61
CA PRO A 204 7.82 -12.98 2.44
C PRO A 204 7.40 -11.53 2.68
N GLY A 205 6.97 -11.18 3.90
CA GLY A 205 6.61 -9.82 4.29
C GLY A 205 7.81 -8.88 4.19
N ARG A 206 8.99 -9.31 4.67
CA ARG A 206 10.23 -8.54 4.55
C ARG A 206 10.56 -8.22 3.09
N ARG A 207 10.41 -9.20 2.19
CA ARG A 207 10.62 -8.97 0.76
C ARG A 207 9.64 -7.95 0.21
N ARG A 208 8.35 -8.04 0.58
CA ARG A 208 7.32 -7.08 0.16
C ARG A 208 7.64 -5.66 0.61
N LEU A 209 8.10 -5.50 1.86
CA LEU A 209 8.50 -4.18 2.38
C LEU A 209 9.71 -3.62 1.62
N LEU A 210 10.71 -4.45 1.33
CA LEU A 210 11.87 -4.09 0.50
C LEU A 210 11.47 -3.68 -0.93
N ASP A 211 10.48 -4.34 -1.53
CA ASP A 211 9.97 -4.02 -2.87
C ASP A 211 9.13 -2.73 -2.89
N ALA A 212 8.42 -2.42 -1.79
CA ALA A 212 7.62 -1.21 -1.65
C ALA A 212 8.49 0.04 -1.45
N LEU A 213 9.57 -0.06 -0.67
CA LEU A 213 10.40 1.06 -0.24
C LEU A 213 10.92 1.92 -1.41
N PRO A 214 11.55 1.37 -2.47
CA PRO A 214 12.07 2.20 -3.56
C PRO A 214 11.01 2.99 -4.31
N ARG A 215 9.84 2.40 -4.52
CA ARG A 215 8.72 3.05 -5.21
C ARG A 215 8.20 4.23 -4.39
N THR A 216 7.90 3.99 -3.13
CA THR A 216 7.34 4.99 -2.22
C THR A 216 8.32 6.12 -1.95
N VAL A 217 9.58 5.81 -1.59
CA VAL A 217 10.58 6.84 -1.30
C VAL A 217 10.91 7.67 -2.54
N THR A 218 10.95 7.07 -3.74
CA THR A 218 11.14 7.85 -4.97
C THR A 218 10.00 8.85 -5.18
N ALA A 219 8.75 8.44 -4.98
CA ALA A 219 7.59 9.31 -5.13
C ALA A 219 7.57 10.40 -4.04
N ALA A 220 7.77 10.02 -2.79
CA ALA A 220 7.80 10.93 -1.65
C ALA A 220 8.96 11.93 -1.73
N ALA A 221 10.18 11.52 -2.13
CA ALA A 221 11.30 12.42 -2.31
C ALA A 221 11.08 13.42 -3.47
N THR A 222 10.31 13.05 -4.49
CA THR A 222 9.90 13.99 -5.54
C THR A 222 8.96 15.06 -4.97
N ALA A 223 8.02 14.69 -4.12
CA ALA A 223 7.04 15.59 -3.50
C ALA A 223 7.63 16.40 -2.33
N SER A 224 8.38 15.74 -1.43
CA SER A 224 8.91 16.33 -0.18
C SER A 224 10.42 16.55 -0.24
N ARG A 225 10.85 17.74 0.22
CA ARG A 225 12.28 18.05 0.37
C ARG A 225 12.90 17.30 1.56
N GLN A 226 12.17 17.21 2.68
CA GLN A 226 12.67 16.52 3.88
C GLN A 226 12.92 15.03 3.62
N VAL A 227 12.07 14.37 2.81
CA VAL A 227 12.32 12.98 2.40
C VAL A 227 13.57 12.87 1.53
N ALA A 228 13.83 13.84 0.65
CA ALA A 228 15.06 13.85 -0.16
C ALA A 228 16.31 14.09 0.70
N GLU A 229 16.24 14.93 1.72
CA GLU A 229 17.31 15.15 2.71
C GLU A 229 17.53 13.89 3.55
N TRP A 230 16.46 13.25 4.04
CA TRP A 230 16.51 11.96 4.71
C TRP A 230 17.21 10.88 3.86
N LEU A 231 16.93 10.83 2.56
CA LEU A 231 17.58 9.88 1.65
C LEU A 231 19.10 10.05 1.64
N ALA A 232 19.59 11.31 1.60
CA ALA A 232 21.02 11.60 1.60
C ALA A 232 21.69 11.18 2.92
N GLU A 233 21.05 11.46 4.05
CA GLU A 233 21.50 11.06 5.39
C GLU A 233 21.53 9.53 5.55
N ARG A 234 20.43 8.87 5.17
CA ARG A 234 20.32 7.41 5.29
C ARG A 234 21.33 6.69 4.39
N ALA A 235 21.60 7.22 3.21
CA ALA A 235 22.64 6.70 2.33
C ALA A 235 24.04 6.76 2.95
N ALA A 236 24.32 7.74 3.80
CA ALA A 236 25.59 7.87 4.53
C ALA A 236 25.69 6.92 5.74
N THR A 237 24.59 6.66 6.41
CA THR A 237 24.56 5.97 7.71
C THR A 237 24.23 4.48 7.61
N SER A 238 23.37 4.06 6.69
CA SER A 238 22.95 2.67 6.55
C SER A 238 24.10 1.73 6.25
N ARG A 239 24.16 0.60 6.97
CA ARG A 239 25.14 -0.49 6.75
C ARG A 239 24.50 -1.76 6.24
N HIS A 240 23.16 -1.83 6.24
CA HIS A 240 22.42 -3.03 5.85
C HIS A 240 22.42 -3.19 4.32
N ALA A 241 22.89 -4.34 3.82
CA ALA A 241 23.11 -4.56 2.38
C ALA A 241 21.84 -4.38 1.52
N ASP A 242 20.70 -4.93 1.96
CA ASP A 242 19.45 -4.85 1.20
C ASP A 242 18.89 -3.43 1.21
N VAL A 243 18.95 -2.73 2.35
CA VAL A 243 18.53 -1.32 2.45
C VAL A 243 19.41 -0.46 1.53
N ARG A 244 20.72 -0.67 1.52
CA ARG A 244 21.63 0.06 0.62
C ARG A 244 21.29 -0.17 -0.85
N ARG A 245 20.95 -1.41 -1.22
CA ARG A 245 20.50 -1.72 -2.59
C ARG A 245 19.20 -0.97 -2.93
N ALA A 246 18.25 -0.92 -2.00
CA ALA A 246 17.03 -0.13 -2.16
C ALA A 246 17.32 1.37 -2.33
N LEU A 247 18.24 1.93 -1.53
CA LEU A 247 18.68 3.34 -1.66
C LEU A 247 19.37 3.61 -3.01
N GLU A 248 20.22 2.70 -3.51
CA GLU A 248 20.82 2.79 -4.85
C GLU A 248 19.76 2.81 -5.96
N GLU A 249 18.73 1.99 -5.82
CA GLU A 249 17.60 1.97 -6.75
C GLU A 249 16.82 3.28 -6.73
N ILE A 250 16.54 3.85 -5.55
CA ILE A 250 15.87 5.16 -5.39
C ILE A 250 16.68 6.26 -6.09
N VAL A 251 17.98 6.33 -5.84
CA VAL A 251 18.88 7.30 -6.47
C VAL A 251 18.83 7.17 -8.00
N THR A 252 18.84 5.93 -8.51
CA THR A 252 18.75 5.65 -9.94
C THR A 252 17.41 6.11 -10.53
N ARG A 253 16.31 5.84 -9.87
CA ARG A 253 14.97 6.26 -10.29
C ARG A 253 14.82 7.79 -10.29
N LEU A 254 15.30 8.48 -9.26
CA LEU A 254 15.31 9.95 -9.20
C LEU A 254 16.19 10.55 -10.31
N ARG A 255 17.34 9.93 -10.63
CA ARG A 255 18.21 10.35 -11.75
C ARG A 255 17.47 10.26 -13.08
N THR A 256 16.76 9.18 -13.33
CA THR A 256 15.99 8.98 -14.56
C THR A 256 14.89 10.03 -14.71
N LYS A 257 14.26 10.44 -13.59
CA LYS A 257 13.26 11.51 -13.58
C LYS A 257 13.83 12.92 -13.66
N GLY A 258 15.15 13.10 -13.48
CA GLY A 258 15.77 14.43 -13.43
C GLY A 258 15.54 15.20 -12.13
N GLU A 259 14.98 14.56 -11.10
CA GLU A 259 14.52 15.18 -9.85
C GLU A 259 15.62 15.26 -8.78
N ARG A 260 15.50 16.22 -7.85
CA ARG A 260 16.29 16.36 -6.61
C ARG A 260 17.80 16.20 -6.81
N LYS A 261 18.38 16.99 -7.75
CA LYS A 261 19.77 16.84 -8.19
C LYS A 261 20.78 16.91 -7.04
N THR A 262 20.62 17.84 -6.11
CA THR A 262 21.54 18.06 -4.98
C THR A 262 21.53 16.88 -4.03
N GLU A 263 20.36 16.52 -3.49
CA GLU A 263 20.15 15.48 -2.48
C GLU A 263 20.48 14.10 -3.08
N ARG A 264 20.08 13.85 -4.30
CA ARG A 264 20.41 12.64 -5.06
C ARG A 264 21.92 12.48 -5.27
N THR A 265 22.64 13.56 -5.58
CA THR A 265 24.09 13.52 -5.77
C THR A 265 24.78 13.24 -4.44
N ALA A 266 24.35 13.87 -3.35
CA ALA A 266 24.85 13.60 -2.01
C ALA A 266 24.66 12.13 -1.61
N ALA A 267 23.45 11.59 -1.83
CA ALA A 267 23.13 10.19 -1.58
C ALA A 267 24.01 9.23 -2.41
N ALA A 268 24.18 9.51 -3.71
CA ALA A 268 25.03 8.70 -4.59
C ALA A 268 26.49 8.70 -4.12
N THR A 269 27.03 9.87 -3.78
CA THR A 269 28.39 10.01 -3.26
C THR A 269 28.59 9.23 -1.97
N ALA A 270 27.62 9.31 -1.03
CA ALA A 270 27.66 8.57 0.23
C ALA A 270 27.62 7.05 0.02
N LEU A 271 26.75 6.58 -0.89
CA LEU A 271 26.69 5.16 -1.25
C LEU A 271 27.98 4.66 -1.89
N ASP A 272 28.61 5.44 -2.78
CA ASP A 272 29.88 5.07 -3.43
C ASP A 272 31.06 5.08 -2.45
N ALA A 273 31.14 6.07 -1.55
CA ALA A 273 32.19 6.16 -0.54
C ALA A 273 32.23 4.96 0.42
N SER A 274 31.09 4.30 0.63
CA SER A 274 30.99 3.13 1.51
C SER A 274 31.18 1.78 0.78
N LYS A 275 31.33 1.78 -0.55
CA LYS A 275 31.70 0.57 -1.28
C LYS A 275 33.15 0.18 -0.92
N LYS A 276 33.36 -1.08 -0.52
CA LYS A 276 34.73 -1.57 -0.34
C LYS A 276 35.47 -1.43 -1.68
N PRO A 277 36.70 -0.90 -1.69
CA PRO A 277 37.47 -0.87 -2.91
C PRO A 277 37.57 -2.29 -3.50
N PRO A 278 37.59 -2.43 -4.82
CA PRO A 278 37.78 -3.75 -5.44
C PRO A 278 39.00 -4.38 -4.82
N ARG A 279 38.92 -5.65 -4.43
CA ARG A 279 40.11 -6.38 -3.95
C ARG A 279 41.16 -6.33 -5.04
N ASP A 280 42.30 -5.75 -4.71
CA ASP A 280 43.42 -5.73 -5.64
C ASP A 280 43.86 -7.19 -5.92
N PRO A 281 43.72 -7.68 -7.16
CA PRO A 281 44.08 -9.06 -7.48
C PRO A 281 45.58 -9.35 -7.28
N THR A 282 46.43 -8.32 -7.18
CA THR A 282 47.85 -8.46 -6.91
C THR A 282 48.15 -8.83 -5.47
N LEU A 283 47.34 -8.39 -4.50
CA LEU A 283 47.50 -8.73 -3.09
C LEU A 283 47.14 -10.20 -2.75
N LEU A 284 46.41 -10.89 -3.63
CA LEU A 284 46.12 -12.32 -3.48
C LEU A 284 47.32 -13.21 -3.88
N ARG A 285 48.31 -12.67 -4.62
CA ARG A 285 49.49 -13.42 -5.05
C ARG A 285 50.63 -13.35 -4.06
N GLU A 286 50.69 -12.34 -3.22
CA GLU A 286 51.74 -12.18 -2.21
C GLU A 286 51.54 -13.04 -0.93
N GLY A 287 50.31 -13.45 -0.63
CA GLY A 287 49.99 -14.33 0.50
C GLY A 287 50.16 -15.83 0.25
N MET A 288 50.61 -16.23 -0.97
CA MET A 288 50.82 -17.64 -1.37
C MET A 288 52.27 -17.97 -1.67
N ARG A 289 53.22 -17.18 -1.15
CA ARG A 289 54.66 -17.51 -1.19
C ARG A 289 55.22 -17.83 0.17
#